data_7a4d87ca541eb66592bc491c10b620f3
#
_entry.id   7a4d87ca541eb66592bc491c10b620f3
#
_cell.length_a   1.000
_cell.length_b   1.000
_cell.length_c   1.000
_cell.angle_alpha   90.00
_cell.angle_beta   90.00
_cell.angle_gamma   90.00
#
_symmetry.space_group_name_H-M   'P 1'
#
loop_
_entity.id
_entity.type
_entity.pdbx_description
1 polymer ?
#
loop_
_entity_poly.entity_id
_entity_poly.type
_entity_poly.pdbx_seq_one_letter_code
_entity_poly.pdbx_strand_id
1 'polypeptide(L)'
;MKPGKDYIGVGCGAFILNEEGKVLLQQRNKEPERGYWSIPGGKLEWMETFEDAVKREVKEECDVDIQVEKLLGICDHIVKNENQHWVSPSFLCKITNGEPKIMEPTKHTDMKWFSLNELPEKLTITTQNAVRHYKDY
;
A
#
# COMPACT_ATOMS: atom_id res chain seq x y z
N MET A 1 -20.46 -8.80 -9.70
CA MET A 1 -20.34 -7.72 -8.71
C MET A 1 -18.87 -7.49 -8.39
N LYS A 2 -18.48 -6.22 -8.28
CA LYS A 2 -17.09 -5.83 -8.08
C LYS A 2 -16.89 -5.26 -6.67
N PRO A 3 -15.91 -5.79 -5.90
CA PRO A 3 -15.60 -5.22 -4.60
C PRO A 3 -15.13 -3.77 -4.77
N GLY A 4 -15.49 -2.94 -3.82
CA GLY A 4 -15.17 -1.52 -3.84
C GLY A 4 -16.10 -0.67 -4.68
N LYS A 5 -16.85 -1.26 -5.60
CA LYS A 5 -17.82 -0.54 -6.46
C LYS A 5 -19.26 -0.95 -6.19
N ASP A 6 -19.53 -2.25 -6.19
CA ASP A 6 -20.87 -2.78 -5.97
C ASP A 6 -21.13 -3.09 -4.50
N TYR A 7 -20.08 -3.26 -3.73
CA TYR A 7 -20.13 -3.46 -2.29
C TYR A 7 -18.79 -3.03 -1.70
N ILE A 8 -18.73 -2.83 -0.38
CA ILE A 8 -17.51 -2.39 0.29
C ILE A 8 -16.44 -3.46 0.11
N GLY A 9 -15.31 -3.06 -0.48
CA GLY A 9 -14.17 -3.94 -0.65
C GLY A 9 -13.22 -3.88 0.54
N VAL A 10 -12.43 -4.92 0.70
CA VAL A 10 -11.40 -4.96 1.74
C VAL A 10 -10.04 -5.01 1.06
N GLY A 11 -9.19 -4.05 1.39
CA GLY A 11 -7.83 -3.98 0.89
C GLY A 11 -6.82 -4.17 2.02
N CYS A 12 -5.56 -4.03 1.69
CA CYS A 12 -4.48 -4.05 2.66
C CYS A 12 -3.27 -3.33 2.07
N GLY A 13 -2.42 -2.80 2.93
CA GLY A 13 -1.24 -2.08 2.51
C GLY A 13 -0.02 -2.42 3.37
N ALA A 14 1.15 -2.31 2.77
CA ALA A 14 2.42 -2.58 3.43
C ALA A 14 3.22 -1.28 3.58
N PHE A 15 3.41 -0.85 4.82
CA PHE A 15 4.25 0.29 5.16
C PHE A 15 5.65 -0.27 5.41
N ILE A 16 6.46 -0.32 4.36
CA ILE A 16 7.76 -0.98 4.39
C ILE A 16 8.85 0.04 4.69
N LEU A 17 9.52 -0.12 5.83
CA LEU A 17 10.65 0.73 6.19
C LEU A 17 11.97 -0.02 5.97
N ASN A 18 12.98 0.71 5.48
CA ASN A 18 14.33 0.18 5.41
C ASN A 18 15.13 0.57 6.67
N GLU A 19 16.39 0.17 6.72
CA GLU A 19 17.26 0.44 7.87
C GLU A 19 17.51 1.92 8.09
N GLU A 20 17.34 2.75 7.05
CA GLU A 20 17.51 4.20 7.15
C GLU A 20 16.20 4.90 7.57
N GLY A 21 15.14 4.14 7.82
CA GLY A 21 13.85 4.69 8.21
C GLY A 21 13.07 5.31 7.05
N LYS A 22 13.41 4.94 5.81
CA LYS A 22 12.70 5.42 4.64
C LYS A 22 11.60 4.44 4.25
N VAL A 23 10.52 4.96 3.71
CA VAL A 23 9.36 4.17 3.30
C VAL A 23 9.35 3.95 1.79
N LEU A 24 8.97 2.75 1.37
CA LEU A 24 8.88 2.39 -0.04
C LEU A 24 7.53 2.81 -0.60
N LEU A 25 7.56 3.63 -1.66
CA LEU A 25 6.35 4.06 -2.35
C LEU A 25 6.45 3.78 -3.85
N GLN A 26 5.29 3.54 -4.46
CA GLN A 26 5.15 3.34 -5.89
C GLN A 26 4.21 4.40 -6.46
N GLN A 27 4.53 4.94 -7.64
CA GLN A 27 3.67 5.91 -8.29
C GLN A 27 2.63 5.18 -9.14
N ARG A 28 1.36 5.48 -8.89
CA ARG A 28 0.25 4.82 -9.57
C ARG A 28 0.11 5.28 -11.02
N ASN A 29 -0.24 4.35 -11.89
CA ASN A 29 -0.51 4.63 -13.31
C ASN A 29 -1.93 4.23 -13.70
N LYS A 30 -2.84 4.21 -12.75
CA LYS A 30 -4.27 3.92 -13.03
C LYS A 30 -5.18 4.59 -12.00
N GLU A 31 -6.43 4.78 -12.39
CA GLU A 31 -7.44 5.31 -11.48
C GLU A 31 -7.84 4.25 -10.44
N PRO A 32 -8.24 4.62 -9.24
CA PRO A 32 -8.27 5.99 -8.75
C PRO A 32 -6.87 6.47 -8.36
N GLU A 33 -6.75 7.79 -8.21
CA GLU A 33 -5.50 8.42 -7.76
C GLU A 33 -4.30 8.20 -8.68
N ARG A 34 -4.52 8.28 -10.01
CA ARG A 34 -3.43 8.19 -10.99
C ARG A 34 -2.40 9.29 -10.74
N GLY A 35 -1.12 8.93 -10.78
CA GLY A 35 -0.01 9.86 -10.55
C GLY A 35 0.35 10.05 -9.09
N TYR A 36 -0.46 9.54 -8.17
CA TYR A 36 -0.19 9.64 -6.74
C TYR A 36 0.75 8.50 -6.31
N TRP A 37 1.50 8.78 -5.26
CA TRP A 37 2.41 7.79 -4.66
C TRP A 37 1.68 7.00 -3.58
N SER A 38 1.92 5.69 -3.55
CA SER A 38 1.21 4.78 -2.67
C SER A 38 2.13 3.72 -2.08
N ILE A 39 1.82 3.31 -0.85
CA ILE A 39 2.41 2.10 -0.30
C ILE A 39 1.95 0.91 -1.13
N PRO A 40 2.77 -0.15 -1.25
CA PRO A 40 2.34 -1.39 -1.92
C PRO A 40 1.14 -2.01 -1.22
N GLY A 41 0.28 -2.66 -1.98
CA GLY A 41 -0.87 -3.34 -1.42
C GLY A 41 -1.90 -3.69 -2.48
N GLY A 42 -3.04 -4.19 -2.05
CA GLY A 42 -4.10 -4.58 -2.96
C GLY A 42 -5.30 -5.18 -2.23
N LYS A 43 -6.04 -6.03 -2.91
CA LYS A 43 -7.26 -6.63 -2.38
C LYS A 43 -6.98 -7.86 -1.52
N LEU A 44 -7.77 -8.01 -0.46
CA LEU A 44 -7.84 -9.26 0.28
C LEU A 44 -8.63 -10.26 -0.56
N GLU A 45 -8.11 -11.47 -0.70
CA GLU A 45 -8.78 -12.54 -1.43
C GLU A 45 -9.63 -13.40 -0.49
N TRP A 46 -10.59 -14.12 -1.05
CA TRP A 46 -11.44 -15.02 -0.28
C TRP A 46 -10.59 -16.05 0.49
N MET A 47 -10.85 -16.20 1.79
CA MET A 47 -10.17 -17.16 2.67
C MET A 47 -8.71 -16.85 2.97
N GLU A 48 -8.25 -15.65 2.63
CA GLU A 48 -6.89 -15.22 2.85
C GLU A 48 -6.78 -14.38 4.12
N THR A 49 -5.72 -14.59 4.92
CA THR A 49 -5.46 -13.72 6.07
C THR A 49 -4.82 -12.42 5.58
N PHE A 50 -4.88 -11.35 6.37
CA PHE A 50 -4.21 -10.11 6.02
C PHE A 50 -2.71 -10.29 5.88
N GLU A 51 -2.09 -11.07 6.76
CA GLU A 51 -0.65 -11.30 6.68
C GLU A 51 -0.27 -11.94 5.34
N ASP A 52 -1.02 -12.96 4.92
CA ASP A 52 -0.76 -13.63 3.64
C ASP A 52 -1.05 -12.70 2.46
N ALA A 53 -2.11 -11.90 2.54
CA ALA A 53 -2.47 -10.95 1.48
C ALA A 53 -1.40 -9.90 1.28
N VAL A 54 -0.90 -9.31 2.37
CA VAL A 54 0.15 -8.29 2.30
C VAL A 54 1.42 -8.87 1.71
N LYS A 55 1.82 -10.07 2.14
CA LYS A 55 3.02 -10.74 1.60
C LYS A 55 2.86 -11.05 0.11
N ARG A 56 1.69 -11.53 -0.29
CA ARG A 56 1.40 -11.85 -1.69
C ARG A 56 1.43 -10.59 -2.57
N GLU A 57 0.76 -9.54 -2.14
CA GLU A 57 0.70 -8.29 -2.91
C GLU A 57 2.08 -7.66 -3.07
N VAL A 58 2.88 -7.65 -2.00
CA VAL A 58 4.24 -7.10 -2.06
C VAL A 58 5.11 -7.95 -2.99
N LYS A 59 4.97 -9.28 -2.95
CA LYS A 59 5.71 -10.16 -3.85
C LYS A 59 5.34 -9.91 -5.30
N GLU A 60 4.05 -9.76 -5.60
CA GLU A 60 3.58 -9.49 -6.95
C GLU A 60 4.04 -8.14 -7.47
N GLU A 61 4.04 -7.11 -6.62
CA GLU A 61 4.33 -5.74 -7.04
C GLU A 61 5.80 -5.37 -6.97
N CYS A 62 6.54 -5.92 -6.02
CA CYS A 62 7.91 -5.50 -5.73
C CYS A 62 8.96 -6.61 -5.77
N ASP A 63 8.55 -7.87 -5.85
CA ASP A 63 9.43 -9.05 -5.88
C ASP A 63 10.34 -9.16 -4.67
N VAL A 64 9.84 -8.86 -3.49
CA VAL A 64 10.57 -9.03 -2.23
C VAL A 64 9.74 -9.83 -1.24
N ASP A 65 10.44 -10.47 -0.30
CA ASP A 65 9.82 -11.12 0.84
C ASP A 65 9.86 -10.17 2.02
N ILE A 66 8.79 -10.14 2.79
CA ILE A 66 8.67 -9.22 3.94
C ILE A 66 8.27 -9.97 5.20
N GLN A 67 8.58 -9.35 6.32
CA GLN A 67 8.04 -9.73 7.62
C GLN A 67 7.02 -8.67 8.00
N VAL A 68 5.81 -9.11 8.34
CA VAL A 68 4.75 -8.23 8.84
C VAL A 68 4.94 -8.12 10.35
N GLU A 69 5.15 -6.89 10.84
CA GLU A 69 5.44 -6.68 12.25
C GLU A 69 4.20 -6.35 13.08
N LYS A 70 3.36 -5.42 12.58
CA LYS A 70 2.15 -5.05 13.32
C LYS A 70 1.19 -4.23 12.47
N LEU A 71 -0.05 -4.18 12.91
CA LEU A 71 -1.07 -3.33 12.34
C LEU A 71 -0.79 -1.88 12.75
N LEU A 72 -0.75 -0.97 11.76
CA LEU A 72 -0.62 0.46 12.02
C LEU A 72 -1.98 1.10 12.25
N GLY A 73 -2.94 0.80 11.40
CA GLY A 73 -4.27 1.37 11.50
C GLY A 73 -5.13 0.97 10.33
N ILE A 74 -6.38 1.43 10.35
CA ILE A 74 -7.37 1.11 9.33
C ILE A 74 -7.78 2.41 8.63
N CYS A 75 -7.84 2.36 7.31
CA CYS A 75 -8.24 3.49 6.49
C CYS A 75 -9.64 3.27 5.91
N ASP A 76 -10.50 4.28 6.09
CA ASP A 76 -11.75 4.37 5.36
C ASP A 76 -11.42 4.98 4.00
N HIS A 77 -11.20 4.14 3.00
CA HIS A 77 -10.78 4.59 1.68
C HIS A 77 -12.00 4.79 0.79
N ILE A 78 -12.54 6.00 0.85
CA ILE A 78 -13.73 6.39 0.10
C ILE A 78 -13.32 7.40 -0.97
N VAL A 79 -13.50 7.02 -2.25
CA VAL A 79 -13.18 7.86 -3.39
C VAL A 79 -14.49 8.15 -4.12
N LYS A 80 -15.15 9.23 -3.70
CA LYS A 80 -16.52 9.55 -4.17
C LYS A 80 -16.63 9.78 -5.67
N ASN A 81 -15.65 10.48 -6.25
CA ASN A 81 -15.66 10.77 -7.68
C ASN A 81 -15.43 9.53 -8.55
N GLU A 82 -14.94 8.45 -7.95
CA GLU A 82 -14.74 7.16 -8.63
C GLU A 82 -15.76 6.12 -8.20
N ASN A 83 -16.68 6.51 -7.31
CA ASN A 83 -17.69 5.61 -6.76
C ASN A 83 -17.05 4.35 -6.17
N GLN A 84 -16.01 4.54 -5.36
CA GLN A 84 -15.31 3.43 -4.71
C GLN A 84 -15.31 3.57 -3.20
N HIS A 85 -15.51 2.44 -2.51
CA HIS A 85 -15.48 2.37 -1.06
C HIS A 85 -14.74 1.10 -0.62
N TRP A 86 -13.59 1.31 0.03
CA TRP A 86 -12.73 0.24 0.53
C TRP A 86 -12.44 0.46 2.00
N VAL A 87 -12.27 -0.64 2.73
CA VAL A 87 -11.74 -0.62 4.10
C VAL A 87 -10.35 -1.25 4.00
N SER A 88 -9.32 -0.51 4.41
CA SER A 88 -7.95 -0.94 4.14
C SER A 88 -7.04 -0.75 5.36
N PRO A 89 -6.70 -1.83 6.07
CA PRO A 89 -5.66 -1.77 7.09
C PRO A 89 -4.28 -1.67 6.47
N SER A 90 -3.36 -1.00 7.16
CA SER A 90 -1.94 -0.91 6.80
C SER A 90 -1.11 -1.58 7.87
N PHE A 91 -0.03 -2.24 7.46
CA PHE A 91 0.84 -2.99 8.34
C PHE A 91 2.28 -2.51 8.22
N LEU A 92 2.95 -2.38 9.37
CA LEU A 92 4.38 -2.09 9.40
C LEU A 92 5.13 -3.35 9.00
N CYS A 93 6.01 -3.22 8.01
CA CYS A 93 6.75 -4.35 7.45
C CYS A 93 8.21 -4.01 7.24
N LYS A 94 9.02 -5.06 7.11
CA LYS A 94 10.41 -4.92 6.68
C LYS A 94 10.75 -5.99 5.68
N ILE A 95 11.70 -5.70 4.80
CA ILE A 95 12.14 -6.66 3.79
C ILE A 95 13.07 -7.68 4.45
N THR A 96 12.84 -8.95 4.21
CA THR A 96 13.68 -10.04 4.69
C THR A 96 14.54 -10.63 3.58
N ASN A 97 14.13 -10.47 2.32
CA ASN A 97 14.87 -11.00 1.18
C ASN A 97 14.52 -10.23 -0.10
N GLY A 98 15.53 -9.94 -0.92
CA GLY A 98 15.35 -9.34 -2.24
C GLY A 98 15.53 -7.84 -2.26
N GLU A 99 15.61 -7.29 -3.48
CA GLU A 99 15.68 -5.86 -3.74
C GLU A 99 14.40 -5.48 -4.48
N PRO A 100 13.67 -4.44 -3.99
CA PRO A 100 12.40 -4.08 -4.64
C PRO A 100 12.61 -3.56 -6.05
N LYS A 101 11.70 -3.97 -6.93
CA LYS A 101 11.70 -3.52 -8.32
C LYS A 101 10.26 -3.49 -8.82
N ILE A 102 10.01 -2.70 -9.86
CA ILE A 102 8.69 -2.59 -10.46
C ILE A 102 8.40 -3.87 -11.25
N MET A 103 7.41 -4.64 -10.78
CA MET A 103 7.01 -5.90 -11.43
C MET A 103 5.83 -5.71 -12.37
N GLU A 104 5.05 -4.63 -12.17
CA GLU A 104 3.85 -4.37 -12.95
C GLU A 104 3.91 -2.95 -13.52
N PRO A 105 4.74 -2.74 -14.58
CA PRO A 105 4.96 -1.37 -15.10
C PRO A 105 3.73 -0.69 -15.69
N THR A 106 2.70 -1.46 -16.04
CA THR A 106 1.43 -0.88 -16.50
C THR A 106 0.64 -0.26 -15.35
N LYS A 107 0.88 -0.71 -14.12
CA LYS A 107 0.20 -0.22 -12.92
C LYS A 107 1.02 0.80 -12.14
N HIS A 108 2.34 0.75 -12.24
CA HIS A 108 3.25 1.62 -11.49
C HIS A 108 4.35 2.15 -12.41
N THR A 109 4.50 3.47 -12.47
CA THR A 109 5.50 4.10 -13.34
C THR A 109 6.81 4.38 -12.65
N ASP A 110 6.84 4.37 -11.31
CA ASP A 110 8.05 4.66 -10.55
C ASP A 110 7.97 4.01 -9.17
N MET A 111 9.12 3.84 -8.55
CA MET A 111 9.25 3.25 -7.21
C MET A 111 10.46 3.87 -6.54
N LYS A 112 10.28 4.39 -5.33
CA LYS A 112 11.37 5.05 -4.59
C LYS A 112 11.21 4.87 -3.09
N TRP A 113 12.36 4.98 -2.40
CA TRP A 113 12.41 5.11 -0.95
C TRP A 113 12.34 6.59 -0.61
N PHE A 114 11.45 6.96 0.31
CA PHE A 114 11.28 8.34 0.73
C PHE A 114 11.54 8.50 2.22
N SER A 115 12.29 9.55 2.58
CA SER A 115 12.38 9.97 3.97
C SER A 115 11.00 10.46 4.41
N LEU A 116 10.62 10.16 5.65
CA LEU A 116 9.33 10.61 6.17
C LEU A 116 9.24 12.12 6.32
N ASN A 117 10.38 12.82 6.26
CA ASN A 117 10.43 14.29 6.27
C ASN A 117 10.39 14.90 4.87
N GLU A 118 10.48 14.08 3.84
CA GLU A 118 10.54 14.54 2.44
C GLU A 118 9.60 13.72 1.55
N LEU A 119 8.39 13.48 2.03
CA LEU A 119 7.39 12.74 1.27
C LEU A 119 6.89 13.54 0.08
N PRO A 120 6.51 12.88 -1.03
CA PRO A 120 5.93 13.58 -2.15
C PRO A 120 4.59 14.19 -1.78
N GLU A 121 4.21 15.27 -2.46
CA GLU A 121 2.97 15.99 -2.19
C GLU A 121 1.74 15.13 -2.50
N LYS A 122 1.78 14.38 -3.60
CA LYS A 122 0.64 13.56 -4.03
C LYS A 122 0.73 12.15 -3.45
N LEU A 123 0.15 11.99 -2.28
CA LEU A 123 0.03 10.68 -1.60
C LEU A 123 -1.40 10.19 -1.68
N THR A 124 -1.57 8.89 -1.91
CA THR A 124 -2.90 8.28 -1.87
C THR A 124 -3.51 8.39 -0.48
N ILE A 125 -4.82 8.29 -0.40
CA ILE A 125 -5.57 8.36 0.88
C ILE A 125 -5.05 7.31 1.86
N THR A 126 -4.86 6.07 1.39
CA THR A 126 -4.36 4.98 2.25
C THR A 126 -2.96 5.25 2.76
N THR A 127 -2.11 5.85 1.93
CA THR A 127 -0.73 6.18 2.31
C THR A 127 -0.68 7.31 3.33
N GLN A 128 -1.50 8.36 3.12
CA GLN A 128 -1.61 9.45 4.10
C GLN A 128 -2.03 8.91 5.46
N ASN A 129 -3.00 8.02 5.45
CA ASN A 129 -3.51 7.39 6.67
C ASN A 129 -2.42 6.56 7.38
N ALA A 130 -1.67 5.76 6.61
CA ALA A 130 -0.59 4.92 7.15
C ALA A 130 0.52 5.77 7.76
N VAL A 131 0.92 6.85 7.07
CA VAL A 131 1.95 7.77 7.56
C VAL A 131 1.51 8.39 8.89
N ARG A 132 0.26 8.87 8.96
CA ARG A 132 -0.28 9.46 10.18
C ARG A 132 -0.27 8.47 11.33
N HIS A 133 -0.73 7.25 11.10
CA HIS A 133 -0.75 6.22 12.14
C HIS A 133 0.66 5.84 12.61
N TYR A 134 1.61 5.79 11.67
CA TYR A 134 2.99 5.50 12.03
C TYR A 134 3.59 6.61 12.90
N LYS A 135 3.32 7.87 12.59
CA LYS A 135 3.84 9.01 13.35
C LYS A 135 3.22 9.13 14.75
N ASP A 136 2.00 8.62 14.91
CA ASP A 136 1.29 8.66 16.20
C ASP A 136 1.68 7.52 17.13
N TYR A 137 2.60 6.72 16.72
CA TYR A 137 3.06 5.57 17.48
C TYR A 137 3.91 6.00 18.65
#